data_5cb1c2d60920ac8e75bf2bd3a9a4928d
#
_entry.id   5cb1c2d60920ac8e75bf2bd3a9a4928d
#
_cell.length_a   1.000
_cell.length_b   1.000
_cell.length_c   1.000
_cell.angle_alpha   90.00
_cell.angle_beta   90.00
_cell.angle_gamma   90.00
#
_symmetry.space_group_name_H-M   'P 1'
#
loop_
_entity.id
_entity.type
_entity.pdbx_description
1 polymer ?
#
loop_
_entity_poly.entity_id
_entity_poly.type
_entity_poly.pdbx_seq_one_letter_code
_entity_poly.pdbx_strand_id
1 'polypeptide(L)'
;MIEKIIYDYLNDQGIAAFMQKPKNPPSEYVLLEKTGSSRTNYINSATIALQSYADSLYSAALLNEEVKRAMDDSVVLDEICSASLNGDYNFTDTTTKEFRYQAVYDVTHY
;
A
#
# COMPACT_ATOMS: atom_id res chain seq x y z
N MET A 1 4.62 -8.21 12.54
CA MET A 1 5.29 -7.11 11.84
C MET A 1 4.28 -6.30 11.02
N ILE A 2 4.52 -5.04 10.87
CA ILE A 2 3.51 -4.12 10.29
C ILE A 2 3.15 -4.47 8.84
N GLU A 3 4.12 -4.89 8.04
CA GLU A 3 3.86 -5.25 6.64
C GLU A 3 2.84 -6.38 6.54
N LYS A 4 2.99 -7.39 7.38
CA LYS A 4 2.08 -8.55 7.40
C LYS A 4 0.68 -8.15 7.84
N ILE A 5 0.59 -7.27 8.82
CA ILE A 5 -0.70 -6.77 9.33
C ILE A 5 -1.45 -6.04 8.22
N ILE A 6 -0.77 -5.15 7.50
CA ILE A 6 -1.37 -4.40 6.40
C ILE A 6 -1.69 -5.34 5.22
N TYR A 7 -0.78 -6.26 4.92
CA TYR A 7 -0.99 -7.28 3.89
C TYR A 7 -2.28 -8.07 4.13
N ASP A 8 -2.44 -8.59 5.33
CA ASP A 8 -3.64 -9.35 5.69
C ASP A 8 -4.90 -8.49 5.62
N TYR A 9 -4.81 -7.25 6.13
CA TYR A 9 -5.93 -6.33 6.13
C TYR A 9 -6.39 -6.00 4.71
N LEU A 10 -5.46 -5.67 3.81
CA LEU A 10 -5.82 -5.33 2.42
C LEU A 10 -6.45 -6.52 1.71
N ASN A 11 -5.92 -7.72 1.89
CA ASN A 11 -6.50 -8.91 1.30
C ASN A 11 -7.91 -9.18 1.84
N ASP A 12 -8.14 -8.93 3.13
CA ASP A 12 -9.46 -9.05 3.74
C ASP A 12 -10.45 -8.03 3.17
N GLN A 13 -9.95 -6.88 2.70
CA GLN A 13 -10.76 -5.86 2.04
C GLN A 13 -11.02 -6.16 0.56
N GLY A 14 -10.53 -7.29 0.06
CA GLY A 14 -10.72 -7.69 -1.33
C GLY A 14 -9.69 -7.09 -2.28
N ILE A 15 -8.62 -6.53 -1.77
CA ILE A 15 -7.53 -5.98 -2.57
C ILE A 15 -6.42 -7.03 -2.67
N ALA A 16 -6.01 -7.39 -3.89
CA ALA A 16 -4.95 -8.38 -4.10
C ALA A 16 -3.59 -7.75 -3.80
N ALA A 17 -3.14 -7.86 -2.55
CA ALA A 17 -1.88 -7.27 -2.09
C ALA A 17 -0.80 -8.34 -1.96
N PHE A 18 0.44 -7.96 -2.32
CA PHE A 18 1.62 -8.83 -2.25
C PHE A 18 2.79 -8.05 -1.68
N MET A 19 3.70 -8.73 -1.02
CA MET A 19 4.94 -8.12 -0.51
C MET A 19 6.09 -8.25 -1.50
N GLN A 20 5.93 -9.06 -2.54
CA GLN A 20 6.85 -9.12 -3.68
C GLN A 20 6.04 -9.50 -4.91
N LYS A 21 6.54 -9.11 -6.08
CA LYS A 21 5.82 -9.36 -7.34
C LYS A 21 5.65 -10.86 -7.57
N PRO A 22 4.42 -11.37 -7.73
CA PRO A 22 4.19 -12.78 -8.00
C PRO A 22 4.62 -13.14 -9.42
N LYS A 23 4.88 -14.43 -9.65
CA LYS A 23 5.27 -14.94 -10.97
C LYS A 23 4.21 -14.68 -12.03
N ASN A 24 2.96 -14.93 -11.67
CA ASN A 24 1.81 -14.74 -12.56
C ASN A 24 0.86 -13.76 -11.89
N PRO A 25 1.15 -12.45 -11.95
CA PRO A 25 0.32 -11.49 -11.25
C PRO A 25 -1.08 -11.40 -11.88
N PRO A 26 -2.11 -11.13 -11.05
CA PRO A 26 -3.43 -10.83 -11.60
C PRO A 26 -3.39 -9.52 -12.38
N SER A 27 -4.45 -9.22 -13.13
CA SER A 27 -4.50 -8.00 -13.95
C SER A 27 -4.44 -6.73 -13.11
N GLU A 28 -4.93 -6.78 -11.87
CA GLU A 28 -4.85 -5.68 -10.92
C GLU A 28 -4.30 -6.21 -9.60
N TYR A 29 -3.26 -5.58 -9.09
CA TYR A 29 -2.65 -5.99 -7.82
C TYR A 29 -1.88 -4.84 -7.21
N VAL A 30 -1.57 -4.99 -5.91
CA VAL A 30 -0.85 -3.99 -5.13
C VAL A 30 0.42 -4.61 -4.57
N LEU A 31 1.54 -3.93 -4.75
CA LEU A 31 2.79 -4.28 -4.08
C LEU A 31 2.97 -3.41 -2.85
N LEU A 32 3.19 -4.03 -1.73
CA LEU A 32 3.36 -3.40 -0.42
C LEU A 32 4.83 -3.42 -0.04
N GLU A 33 5.40 -2.25 0.27
CA GLU A 33 6.81 -2.16 0.63
C GLU A 33 6.98 -1.19 1.80
N LYS A 34 7.71 -1.63 2.83
CA LYS A 34 8.13 -0.75 3.90
C LYS A 34 9.45 -0.11 3.50
N THR A 35 9.45 1.21 3.30
CA THR A 35 10.62 1.95 2.83
C THR A 35 11.43 2.57 3.96
N GLY A 36 10.85 2.65 5.17
CA GLY A 36 11.55 3.17 6.32
C GLY A 36 10.82 2.86 7.60
N SER A 37 11.51 2.96 8.72
CA SER A 37 10.90 2.78 10.04
C SER A 37 11.71 3.47 11.12
N SER A 38 11.04 3.84 12.22
CA SER A 38 11.66 4.41 13.39
C SER A 38 10.85 4.04 14.62
N ARG A 39 11.39 4.30 15.80
CA ARG A 39 10.71 4.02 17.06
C ARG A 39 11.01 5.15 18.05
N THR A 40 9.97 5.70 18.65
CA THR A 40 10.06 6.76 19.64
C THR A 40 9.07 6.49 20.75
N ASN A 41 9.53 6.48 22.01
CA ASN A 41 8.66 6.27 23.18
C ASN A 41 7.76 5.02 23.06
N TYR A 42 8.36 3.90 22.58
CA TYR A 42 7.68 2.61 22.41
C TYR A 42 6.62 2.59 21.28
N ILE A 43 6.50 3.68 20.53
CA ILE A 43 5.63 3.73 19.36
C ILE A 43 6.48 3.59 18.12
N ASN A 44 6.13 2.64 17.26
CA ASN A 44 6.81 2.40 16.00
C ASN A 44 6.20 3.25 14.91
N SER A 45 7.04 3.78 14.03
CA SER A 45 6.60 4.49 12.83
C SER A 45 7.17 3.77 11.62
N ALA A 46 6.36 3.61 10.59
CA ALA A 46 6.79 2.99 9.34
C ALA A 46 6.26 3.80 8.17
N THR A 47 7.09 3.89 7.13
CA THR A 47 6.68 4.46 5.85
C THR A 47 6.38 3.30 4.91
N ILE A 48 5.16 3.24 4.42
CA ILE A 48 4.66 2.14 3.59
C ILE A 48 4.32 2.68 2.22
N ALA A 49 4.96 2.12 1.20
CA ALA A 49 4.64 2.41 -0.20
C ALA A 49 3.71 1.33 -0.73
N LEU A 50 2.62 1.76 -1.37
CA LEU A 50 1.60 0.89 -1.92
C LEU A 50 1.51 1.17 -3.41
N GLN A 51 2.03 0.27 -4.23
CA GLN A 51 2.07 0.42 -5.68
C GLN A 51 0.91 -0.35 -6.30
N SER A 52 -0.01 0.38 -6.93
CA SER A 52 -1.21 -0.18 -7.54
C SER A 52 -0.98 -0.38 -9.04
N TYR A 53 -0.93 -1.64 -9.47
CA TYR A 53 -0.70 -2.05 -10.85
C TYR A 53 -2.00 -2.45 -11.53
N ALA A 54 -2.15 -2.06 -12.80
CA ALA A 54 -3.32 -2.45 -13.59
C ALA A 54 -2.98 -2.42 -15.08
N ASP A 55 -3.92 -2.88 -15.90
CA ASP A 55 -3.74 -2.95 -17.35
C ASP A 55 -3.83 -1.58 -18.05
N SER A 56 -4.37 -0.58 -17.37
CA SER A 56 -4.48 0.78 -17.90
C SER A 56 -4.20 1.77 -16.80
N LEU A 57 -3.84 3.00 -17.20
CA LEU A 57 -3.59 4.07 -16.25
C LEU A 57 -4.86 4.40 -15.44
N TYR A 58 -6.02 4.40 -16.10
CA TYR A 58 -7.29 4.66 -15.44
C TYR A 58 -7.58 3.60 -14.37
N SER A 59 -7.40 2.32 -14.70
CA SER A 59 -7.62 1.24 -13.74
C SER A 59 -6.63 1.28 -12.58
N ALA A 60 -5.37 1.65 -12.87
CA ALA A 60 -4.36 1.80 -11.81
C ALA A 60 -4.76 2.94 -10.87
N ALA A 61 -5.27 4.04 -11.41
CA ALA A 61 -5.73 5.17 -10.60
C ALA A 61 -6.93 4.78 -9.73
N LEU A 62 -7.88 4.03 -10.28
CA LEU A 62 -9.03 3.55 -9.52
C LEU A 62 -8.60 2.61 -8.39
N LEU A 63 -7.69 1.69 -8.67
CA LEU A 63 -7.17 0.79 -7.65
C LEU A 63 -6.47 1.57 -6.54
N ASN A 64 -5.71 2.60 -6.92
CA ASN A 64 -5.05 3.48 -5.96
C ASN A 64 -6.05 4.17 -5.03
N GLU A 65 -7.22 4.60 -5.56
CA GLU A 65 -8.27 5.20 -4.73
C GLU A 65 -8.85 4.19 -3.74
N GLU A 66 -9.03 2.94 -4.16
CA GLU A 66 -9.49 1.87 -3.26
C GLU A 66 -8.47 1.61 -2.14
N VAL A 67 -7.18 1.58 -2.50
CA VAL A 67 -6.10 1.38 -1.55
C VAL A 67 -6.07 2.52 -0.53
N LYS A 68 -6.19 3.76 -0.98
CA LYS A 68 -6.20 4.92 -0.09
C LYS A 68 -7.39 4.86 0.87
N ARG A 69 -8.56 4.49 0.39
CA ARG A 69 -9.74 4.35 1.25
C ARG A 69 -9.51 3.29 2.32
N ALA A 70 -8.98 2.13 1.91
CA ALA A 70 -8.69 1.06 2.86
C ALA A 70 -7.64 1.50 3.89
N MET A 71 -6.59 2.18 3.46
CA MET A 71 -5.54 2.66 4.37
C MET A 71 -6.05 3.73 5.33
N ASP A 72 -6.91 4.63 4.87
CA ASP A 72 -7.50 5.64 5.74
C ASP A 72 -8.34 5.00 6.83
N ASP A 73 -8.98 3.86 6.53
CA ASP A 73 -9.81 3.13 7.49
C ASP A 73 -9.00 2.10 8.30
N SER A 74 -7.71 1.95 8.05
CA SER A 74 -6.88 0.93 8.71
C SER A 74 -6.74 1.13 10.22
N VAL A 75 -7.06 2.32 10.72
CA VAL A 75 -7.04 2.62 12.16
C VAL A 75 -8.04 1.80 12.96
N VAL A 76 -8.99 1.10 12.31
CA VAL A 76 -9.86 0.15 12.99
C VAL A 76 -9.09 -1.05 13.54
N LEU A 77 -7.89 -1.31 13.03
CA LEU A 77 -7.04 -2.38 13.52
C LEU A 77 -6.39 -1.93 14.84
N ASP A 78 -6.44 -2.81 15.84
CA ASP A 78 -5.89 -2.51 17.17
C ASP A 78 -4.41 -2.20 17.14
N GLU A 79 -3.68 -2.79 16.17
CA GLU A 79 -2.22 -2.62 16.05
C GLU A 79 -1.83 -1.26 15.46
N ILE A 80 -2.74 -0.58 14.78
CA ILE A 80 -2.44 0.68 14.09
C ILE A 80 -2.99 1.86 14.88
N CYS A 81 -2.08 2.78 15.26
CA CYS A 81 -2.46 4.01 15.96
C CYS A 81 -2.94 5.08 15.00
N SER A 82 -2.23 5.25 13.89
CA SER A 82 -2.58 6.24 12.88
C SER A 82 -2.02 5.85 11.53
N ALA A 83 -2.66 6.32 10.46
CA ALA A 83 -2.19 6.15 9.09
C ALA A 83 -2.47 7.47 8.36
N SER A 84 -1.42 8.10 7.83
CA SER A 84 -1.51 9.39 7.18
C SER A 84 -0.90 9.32 5.79
N LEU A 85 -1.64 9.80 4.79
CA LEU A 85 -1.15 9.86 3.41
C LEU A 85 -0.02 10.89 3.31
N ASN A 86 1.13 10.45 2.84
CA ASN A 86 2.32 11.28 2.66
C ASN A 86 2.56 11.63 1.19
N GLY A 87 2.21 10.72 0.27
CA GLY A 87 2.40 10.94 -1.15
C GLY A 87 1.44 10.11 -1.97
N ASP A 88 1.05 10.64 -3.13
CA ASP A 88 0.09 9.99 -4.02
C ASP A 88 0.38 10.49 -5.44
N TYR A 89 0.89 9.63 -6.30
CA TYR A 89 1.32 10.05 -7.62
C TYR A 89 1.36 8.89 -8.62
N ASN A 90 1.33 9.27 -9.90
CA ASN A 90 1.51 8.33 -11.01
C ASN A 90 2.98 7.91 -11.03
N PHE A 91 3.21 6.60 -10.93
CA PHE A 91 4.55 6.03 -10.86
C PHE A 91 4.79 5.04 -12.01
N THR A 92 4.09 5.24 -13.13
CA THR A 92 4.16 4.36 -14.30
C THR A 92 5.58 4.27 -14.84
N ASP A 93 6.04 3.03 -15.04
CA ASP A 93 7.33 2.79 -15.68
C ASP A 93 7.16 2.90 -17.20
N THR A 94 7.71 3.96 -17.78
CA THR A 94 7.59 4.22 -19.22
C THR A 94 8.42 3.24 -20.05
N THR A 95 9.41 2.59 -19.46
CA THR A 95 10.26 1.62 -20.15
C THR A 95 9.54 0.29 -20.35
N THR A 96 8.91 -0.22 -19.31
CA THR A 96 8.18 -1.50 -19.35
C THR A 96 6.71 -1.32 -19.68
N LYS A 97 6.20 -0.08 -19.66
CA LYS A 97 4.80 0.28 -19.85
C LYS A 97 3.88 -0.37 -18.82
N GLU A 98 4.39 -0.60 -17.62
CA GLU A 98 3.58 -1.08 -16.51
C GLU A 98 2.89 0.13 -15.86
N PHE A 99 1.57 0.21 -16.00
CA PHE A 99 0.79 1.29 -15.42
C PHE A 99 0.68 1.07 -13.92
N ARG A 100 1.11 2.05 -13.15
CA ARG A 100 1.03 1.98 -11.69
C ARG A 100 0.92 3.36 -11.06
N TYR A 101 0.20 3.42 -9.94
CA TYR A 101 0.18 4.56 -9.04
C TYR A 101 0.86 4.15 -7.75
N GLN A 102 1.39 5.13 -7.04
CA GLN A 102 1.99 4.88 -5.74
C GLN A 102 1.40 5.80 -4.69
N ALA A 103 0.89 5.23 -3.62
CA ALA A 103 0.49 5.95 -2.42
C ALA A 103 1.50 5.61 -1.33
N VAL A 104 1.95 6.64 -0.61
CA VAL A 104 2.90 6.48 0.48
C VAL A 104 2.21 6.90 1.77
N TYR A 105 2.21 6.01 2.75
CA TYR A 105 1.59 6.26 4.05
C TYR A 105 2.60 6.23 5.17
N ASP A 106 2.46 7.17 6.08
CA ASP A 106 3.17 7.14 7.36
C ASP A 106 2.23 6.50 8.37
N VAL A 107 2.66 5.37 8.94
CA VAL A 107 1.84 4.56 9.84
C VAL A 107 2.53 4.50 11.20
N THR A 108 1.80 4.84 12.27
CA THR A 108 2.26 4.60 13.62
C THR A 108 1.54 3.37 14.17
N HIS A 109 2.29 2.52 14.86
CA HIS A 109 1.74 1.24 15.32
C HIS A 109 2.45 0.77 16.57
N TYR A 110 1.81 -0.14 17.26
CA TYR A 110 2.35 -0.74 18.48
C TYR A 110 3.40 -1.81 18.20
#